data_62a6ff31e2ece28ad81f16c5c507c382
#
_entry.id   62a6ff31e2ece28ad81f16c5c507c382
#
_cell.length_a   1.000
_cell.length_b   1.000
_cell.length_c   1.000
_cell.angle_alpha   90.00
_cell.angle_beta   90.00
_cell.angle_gamma   90.00
#
_symmetry.space_group_name_H-M   'P 1'
#
loop_
_entity.id
_entity.type
_entity.pdbx_description
1 polymer ?
#
loop_
_entity_poly.entity_id
_entity_poly.type
_entity_poly.pdbx_seq_one_letter_code
_entity_poly.pdbx_strand_id
1 'polypeptide(L)'
;VHDTRSREWRHLNFFQFDAYIHAQIPRVTCSGCGKTSQAEVPWARPQSGFTLLMEALIITLCQAMPVARVQDLFNIRGNDRIWGILDHYIPKARGEEDFSSVQNLGVDETAARRGHDYITLFHDLDQHKVLFATEGRKAEVFERFADDLEEHNGCGENIKNVCMDMSKSFQAGAANTLPWAEISFDEFHVIQMVNEVVNEVRRVEVKTEPDLIGSRWGYLKDASNWTEKQINQMYTLSRMRLKTTKAWQLKESLREIFQTAHGRQQAEVLLNKWYSWARRCRVPQMKKFAETIKRHWNGILNSFDSGLTNGSVEGINSIIQAAKARARGY
;
A
#
# COMPACT_ATOMS: atom_id res chain seq x y z
N VAL A 1 25.55 47.30 -6.58
CA VAL A 1 24.46 47.04 -5.62
C VAL A 1 23.35 48.03 -5.91
N HIS A 2 22.13 47.54 -6.04
CA HIS A 2 20.95 48.38 -6.29
C HIS A 2 20.43 48.98 -4.98
N ASP A 3 20.16 48.13 -4.00
CA ASP A 3 19.76 48.45 -2.64
C ASP A 3 20.04 47.30 -1.68
N THR A 4 19.62 47.40 -0.43
CA THR A 4 19.78 46.38 0.61
C THR A 4 18.43 46.15 1.28
N ARG A 5 18.07 44.89 1.50
CA ARG A 5 16.84 44.53 2.21
C ARG A 5 17.15 43.74 3.49
N SER A 6 16.50 44.12 4.57
CA SER A 6 16.50 43.28 5.78
C SER A 6 15.67 42.03 5.55
N ARG A 7 16.24 40.91 5.91
CA ARG A 7 15.56 39.59 5.88
C ARG A 7 15.79 38.81 7.16
N GLU A 8 14.84 37.97 7.44
CA GLU A 8 14.83 37.12 8.61
C GLU A 8 14.59 35.66 8.20
N TRP A 9 15.26 34.72 8.85
CA TRP A 9 15.08 33.28 8.66
C TRP A 9 14.92 32.62 10.01
N ARG A 10 13.88 31.80 10.17
CA ARG A 10 13.70 30.91 11.32
C ARG A 10 14.79 29.87 11.32
N HIS A 11 15.54 29.77 12.42
CA HIS A 11 16.58 28.78 12.65
C HIS A 11 16.12 27.73 13.66
N LEU A 12 16.95 26.68 13.90
CA LEU A 12 16.75 25.72 14.99
C LEU A 12 16.57 26.46 16.32
N ASN A 13 15.74 25.90 17.20
CA ASN A 13 15.55 26.46 18.53
C ASN A 13 16.88 26.49 19.30
N PHE A 14 17.07 27.53 20.08
CA PHE A 14 18.12 27.58 21.08
C PHE A 14 17.47 27.29 22.44
N PHE A 15 17.65 26.07 22.91
CA PHE A 15 16.87 25.50 24.01
C PHE A 15 15.35 25.61 23.72
N GLN A 16 14.58 26.23 24.61
CA GLN A 16 13.13 26.46 24.47
C GLN A 16 12.78 27.72 23.65
N PHE A 17 13.78 28.52 23.25
CA PHE A 17 13.56 29.77 22.55
C PHE A 17 13.62 29.63 21.03
N ASP A 18 12.72 30.34 20.37
CA ASP A 18 12.74 30.49 18.94
C ASP A 18 13.95 31.33 18.50
N ALA A 19 14.78 30.85 17.59
CA ALA A 19 15.93 31.55 17.08
C ALA A 19 15.72 31.99 15.64
N TYR A 20 16.18 33.20 15.34
CA TYR A 20 16.09 33.83 14.02
C TYR A 20 17.44 34.44 13.62
N ILE A 21 17.80 34.26 12.34
CA ILE A 21 18.94 34.93 11.72
C ILE A 21 18.42 36.16 11.01
N HIS A 22 18.93 37.33 11.39
CA HIS A 22 18.64 38.61 10.74
C HIS A 22 19.85 39.07 9.95
N ALA A 23 19.68 39.45 8.69
CA ALA A 23 20.75 40.00 7.87
C ALA A 23 20.25 41.01 6.86
N GLN A 24 21.15 41.95 6.54
CA GLN A 24 20.95 42.92 5.48
C GLN A 24 21.49 42.34 4.17
N ILE A 25 20.61 42.02 3.24
CA ILE A 25 20.97 41.32 1.99
C ILE A 25 20.97 42.30 0.83
N PRO A 26 22.11 42.49 0.12
CA PRO A 26 22.19 43.36 -1.04
C PRO A 26 21.42 42.79 -2.21
N ARG A 27 20.79 43.67 -2.97
CA ARG A 27 20.26 43.36 -4.30
C ARG A 27 21.17 43.94 -5.35
N VAL A 28 21.45 43.17 -6.39
CA VAL A 28 22.31 43.55 -7.49
C VAL A 28 21.53 43.55 -8.80
N THR A 29 21.73 44.62 -9.58
CA THR A 29 21.18 44.67 -10.95
C THR A 29 22.21 44.12 -11.91
N CYS A 30 21.79 43.12 -12.71
CA CYS A 30 22.64 42.56 -13.75
C CYS A 30 22.89 43.62 -14.84
N SER A 31 24.16 43.85 -15.17
CA SER A 31 24.52 44.81 -16.24
C SER A 31 24.13 44.35 -17.65
N GLY A 32 23.97 43.00 -17.84
CA GLY A 32 23.65 42.46 -19.15
C GLY A 32 22.16 42.40 -19.45
N CYS A 33 21.31 42.06 -18.44
CA CYS A 33 19.85 41.87 -18.66
C CYS A 33 18.97 42.89 -17.88
N GLY A 34 19.55 43.75 -17.07
CA GLY A 34 18.83 44.76 -16.27
C GLY A 34 18.01 44.21 -15.11
N LYS A 35 17.96 42.87 -14.90
CA LYS A 35 17.19 42.25 -13.81
C LYS A 35 17.89 42.46 -12.48
N THR A 36 17.11 42.87 -11.47
CA THR A 36 17.59 42.99 -10.09
C THR A 36 17.30 41.72 -9.34
N SER A 37 18.32 41.05 -8.80
CA SER A 37 18.25 39.85 -7.97
C SER A 37 18.84 40.11 -6.59
N GLN A 38 18.37 39.36 -5.60
CA GLN A 38 18.92 39.33 -4.26
C GLN A 38 20.16 38.45 -4.23
N ALA A 39 21.21 38.85 -3.51
CA ALA A 39 22.35 37.99 -3.27
C ALA A 39 21.96 36.74 -2.50
N GLU A 40 22.53 35.62 -2.88
CA GLU A 40 22.30 34.33 -2.19
C GLU A 40 23.03 34.30 -0.84
N VAL A 41 22.47 33.54 0.09
CA VAL A 41 23.06 33.34 1.42
C VAL A 41 23.33 31.85 1.63
N PRO A 42 24.43 31.47 2.32
CA PRO A 42 24.81 30.07 2.45
C PRO A 42 23.92 29.26 3.41
N TRP A 43 23.12 29.92 4.23
CA TRP A 43 22.30 29.25 5.26
C TRP A 43 20.83 29.03 4.88
N ALA A 44 20.38 29.54 3.73
CA ALA A 44 18.99 29.41 3.31
C ALA A 44 18.87 29.36 1.78
N ARG A 45 17.94 28.57 1.28
CA ARG A 45 17.60 28.58 -0.15
C ARG A 45 16.87 29.86 -0.54
N PRO A 46 16.91 30.26 -1.83
CA PRO A 46 16.15 31.39 -2.32
C PRO A 46 14.68 31.34 -1.93
N GLN A 47 14.13 32.46 -1.52
CA GLN A 47 12.72 32.66 -1.12
C GLN A 47 12.27 31.90 0.14
N SER A 48 13.09 31.05 0.75
CA SER A 48 12.75 30.43 2.03
C SER A 48 12.77 31.46 3.18
N GLY A 49 11.89 31.27 4.15
CA GLY A 49 11.91 31.92 5.45
C GLY A 49 12.54 31.05 6.55
N PHE A 50 13.17 29.94 6.16
CA PHE A 50 13.84 29.00 7.07
C PHE A 50 15.29 28.80 6.67
N THR A 51 16.13 28.48 7.65
CA THR A 51 17.50 28.05 7.35
C THR A 51 17.47 26.58 6.84
N LEU A 52 18.51 26.17 6.09
CA LEU A 52 18.63 24.80 5.59
C LEU A 52 18.58 23.76 6.72
N LEU A 53 19.17 24.07 7.88
CA LEU A 53 19.11 23.17 9.05
C LEU A 53 17.69 23.05 9.62
N MET A 54 16.93 24.15 9.63
CA MET A 54 15.54 24.11 10.07
C MET A 54 14.66 23.36 9.08
N GLU A 55 14.86 23.53 7.77
CA GLU A 55 14.16 22.76 6.75
C GLU A 55 14.45 21.25 6.86
N ALA A 56 15.73 20.87 7.07
CA ALA A 56 16.12 19.48 7.27
C ALA A 56 15.44 18.85 8.50
N LEU A 57 15.39 19.58 9.63
CA LEU A 57 14.68 19.12 10.82
C LEU A 57 13.16 18.97 10.56
N ILE A 58 12.54 19.94 9.89
CA ILE A 58 11.11 19.88 9.53
C ILE A 58 10.82 18.66 8.66
N ILE A 59 11.64 18.38 7.62
CA ILE A 59 11.48 17.22 6.75
C ILE A 59 11.59 15.92 7.55
N THR A 60 12.61 15.81 8.41
CA THR A 60 12.80 14.64 9.28
C THR A 60 11.59 14.37 10.18
N LEU A 61 11.04 15.44 10.77
CA LEU A 61 9.86 15.31 11.63
C LEU A 61 8.59 14.99 10.84
N CYS A 62 8.45 15.51 9.62
CA CYS A 62 7.31 15.17 8.75
C CYS A 62 7.29 13.68 8.32
N GLN A 63 8.42 13.00 8.35
CA GLN A 63 8.46 11.53 8.17
C GLN A 63 7.83 10.77 9.36
N ALA A 64 7.90 11.34 10.56
CA ALA A 64 7.45 10.68 11.79
C ALA A 64 6.08 11.15 12.29
N MET A 65 5.65 12.36 11.92
CA MET A 65 4.40 12.96 12.40
C MET A 65 3.73 13.85 11.34
N PRO A 66 2.41 14.10 11.46
CA PRO A 66 1.68 14.99 10.55
C PRO A 66 2.23 16.40 10.48
N VAL A 67 2.16 17.03 9.31
CA VAL A 67 2.58 18.42 9.08
C VAL A 67 1.96 19.39 10.12
N ALA A 68 0.67 19.24 10.43
CA ALA A 68 0.01 20.08 11.43
C ALA A 68 0.67 19.99 12.83
N ARG A 69 1.15 18.78 13.21
CA ARG A 69 1.85 18.62 14.50
C ARG A 69 3.24 19.23 14.47
N VAL A 70 3.93 19.18 13.32
CA VAL A 70 5.22 19.88 13.16
C VAL A 70 5.02 21.41 13.23
N GLN A 71 3.94 21.92 12.64
CA GLN A 71 3.54 23.33 12.75
C GLN A 71 3.31 23.76 14.20
N ASP A 72 2.52 22.96 14.94
CA ASP A 72 2.25 23.22 16.37
C ASP A 72 3.54 23.21 17.19
N LEU A 73 4.41 22.23 16.95
CA LEU A 73 5.67 22.05 17.70
C LEU A 73 6.59 23.26 17.58
N PHE A 74 6.65 23.87 16.39
CA PHE A 74 7.51 25.02 16.13
C PHE A 74 6.75 26.35 16.08
N ASN A 75 5.48 26.37 16.44
CA ASN A 75 4.63 27.55 16.37
C ASN A 75 4.70 28.27 15.00
N ILE A 76 4.77 27.48 13.91
CA ILE A 76 4.84 27.98 12.54
C ILE A 76 3.42 28.33 12.08
N ARG A 77 3.15 29.60 11.83
CA ARG A 77 1.86 30.07 11.34
C ARG A 77 1.79 29.94 9.81
N GLY A 78 0.65 29.45 9.32
CA GLY A 78 0.35 29.28 7.89
C GLY A 78 0.72 27.88 7.37
N ASN A 79 -0.28 27.17 6.85
CA ASN A 79 -0.14 25.80 6.35
C ASN A 79 0.85 25.69 5.20
N ASP A 80 0.89 26.70 4.33
CA ASP A 80 1.68 26.67 3.09
C ASP A 80 3.20 26.67 3.31
N ARG A 81 3.67 27.08 4.50
CA ARG A 81 5.12 27.24 4.75
C ARG A 81 5.86 25.91 4.81
N ILE A 82 5.30 24.91 5.51
CA ILE A 82 5.90 23.55 5.58
C ILE A 82 5.66 22.80 4.28
N TRP A 83 4.45 22.91 3.71
CA TRP A 83 4.17 22.34 2.39
C TRP A 83 5.10 22.87 1.33
N GLY A 84 5.42 24.17 1.32
CA GLY A 84 6.39 24.74 0.39
C GLY A 84 7.84 24.22 0.59
N ILE A 85 8.20 23.68 1.77
CA ILE A 85 9.44 22.94 1.97
C ILE A 85 9.33 21.57 1.31
N LEU A 86 8.27 20.84 1.60
CA LEU A 86 8.03 19.49 1.05
C LEU A 86 7.94 19.51 -0.47
N ASP A 87 7.18 20.45 -1.03
CA ASP A 87 7.03 20.65 -2.48
C ASP A 87 8.35 20.99 -3.19
N HIS A 88 9.31 21.56 -2.47
CA HIS A 88 10.64 21.82 -3.01
C HIS A 88 11.54 20.58 -3.04
N TYR A 89 11.54 19.80 -1.96
CA TYR A 89 12.49 18.68 -1.81
C TYR A 89 11.98 17.36 -2.34
N ILE A 90 10.67 17.08 -2.24
CA ILE A 90 10.11 15.79 -2.68
C ILE A 90 10.31 15.56 -4.18
N PRO A 91 9.98 16.51 -5.09
CA PRO A 91 10.20 16.30 -6.52
C PRO A 91 11.69 16.12 -6.87
N LYS A 92 12.57 16.84 -6.16
CA LYS A 92 14.01 16.70 -6.36
C LYS A 92 14.53 15.33 -5.94
N ALA A 93 14.16 14.88 -4.74
CA ALA A 93 14.52 13.55 -4.27
C ALA A 93 13.91 12.44 -5.17
N ARG A 94 12.68 12.65 -5.65
CA ARG A 94 12.01 11.76 -6.59
C ARG A 94 12.76 11.66 -7.93
N GLY A 95 13.22 12.77 -8.48
CA GLY A 95 13.98 12.80 -9.75
C GLY A 95 15.38 12.18 -9.66
N GLU A 96 15.89 11.90 -8.46
CA GLU A 96 17.16 11.19 -8.22
C GLU A 96 16.97 9.66 -8.08
N GLU A 97 15.72 9.16 -8.12
CA GLU A 97 15.43 7.72 -8.04
C GLU A 97 15.77 7.01 -9.36
N ASP A 98 16.19 5.77 -9.25
CA ASP A 98 16.53 4.90 -10.39
C ASP A 98 15.77 3.58 -10.28
N PHE A 99 14.92 3.28 -11.27
CA PHE A 99 14.10 2.08 -11.34
C PHE A 99 14.60 1.07 -12.38
N SER A 100 15.80 1.25 -12.90
CA SER A 100 16.40 0.36 -13.92
C SER A 100 16.50 -1.10 -13.48
N SER A 101 16.57 -1.35 -12.17
CA SER A 101 16.70 -2.70 -11.60
C SER A 101 15.39 -3.39 -11.24
N VAL A 102 14.24 -2.71 -11.36
CA VAL A 102 12.93 -3.24 -10.93
C VAL A 102 12.50 -4.39 -11.84
N GLN A 103 12.21 -5.56 -11.23
CA GLN A 103 11.77 -6.76 -11.94
C GLN A 103 10.48 -7.35 -11.38
N ASN A 104 10.24 -7.21 -10.09
CA ASN A 104 9.09 -7.79 -9.38
C ASN A 104 8.22 -6.69 -8.78
N LEU A 105 7.03 -6.53 -9.35
CA LEU A 105 6.11 -5.46 -9.04
C LEU A 105 4.97 -5.95 -8.15
N GLY A 106 4.72 -5.26 -7.05
CA GLY A 106 3.51 -5.40 -6.25
C GLY A 106 2.53 -4.27 -6.54
N VAL A 107 1.25 -4.59 -6.71
CA VAL A 107 0.20 -3.59 -6.92
C VAL A 107 -0.92 -3.83 -5.93
N ASP A 108 -1.28 -2.79 -5.18
CA ASP A 108 -2.36 -2.84 -4.22
C ASP A 108 -3.10 -1.51 -4.13
N GLU A 109 -4.32 -1.53 -3.58
CA GLU A 109 -5.11 -0.32 -3.38
C GLU A 109 -5.33 -0.01 -1.89
N THR A 110 -5.29 1.26 -1.57
CA THR A 110 -5.66 1.74 -0.23
C THR A 110 -6.68 2.87 -0.32
N ALA A 111 -7.61 2.93 0.63
CA ALA A 111 -8.61 4.00 0.63
C ALA A 111 -7.97 5.35 1.00
N ALA A 112 -8.11 6.36 0.15
CA ALA A 112 -7.65 7.71 0.43
C ALA A 112 -8.52 8.41 1.47
N ARG A 113 -9.87 8.29 1.35
CA ARG A 113 -10.87 8.87 2.27
C ARG A 113 -11.99 7.87 2.52
N ARG A 114 -12.86 8.16 3.49
CA ARG A 114 -14.12 7.44 3.64
C ARG A 114 -14.97 7.69 2.39
N GLY A 115 -15.29 6.63 1.65
CA GLY A 115 -16.02 6.68 0.38
C GLY A 115 -15.32 5.85 -0.68
N HIS A 116 -15.33 6.32 -1.93
CA HIS A 116 -14.79 5.58 -3.08
C HIS A 116 -13.49 6.18 -3.62
N ASP A 117 -12.79 6.99 -2.83
CA ASP A 117 -11.50 7.54 -3.22
C ASP A 117 -10.40 6.55 -2.86
N TYR A 118 -9.77 5.98 -3.87
CA TYR A 118 -8.70 4.99 -3.74
C TYR A 118 -7.40 5.55 -4.29
N ILE A 119 -6.29 5.12 -3.68
CA ILE A 119 -4.94 5.31 -4.19
C ILE A 119 -4.40 3.92 -4.53
N THR A 120 -3.90 3.75 -5.75
CA THR A 120 -3.16 2.56 -6.15
C THR A 120 -1.67 2.80 -5.88
N LEU A 121 -1.03 1.82 -5.28
CA LEU A 121 0.38 1.81 -4.93
C LEU A 121 1.10 0.76 -5.76
N PHE A 122 2.24 1.15 -6.34
CA PHE A 122 3.14 0.27 -7.05
C PHE A 122 4.43 0.13 -6.22
N HIS A 123 4.87 -1.10 -6.00
CA HIS A 123 5.97 -1.43 -5.11
C HIS A 123 7.01 -2.28 -5.83
N ASP A 124 8.28 -2.03 -5.54
CA ASP A 124 9.34 -3.00 -5.77
C ASP A 124 9.27 -4.05 -4.65
N LEU A 125 8.96 -5.29 -5.02
CA LEU A 125 8.86 -6.39 -4.05
C LEU A 125 10.22 -6.90 -3.58
N ASP A 126 11.28 -6.67 -4.34
CA ASP A 126 12.64 -7.06 -3.99
C ASP A 126 13.26 -6.10 -2.98
N GLN A 127 13.07 -4.79 -3.18
CA GLN A 127 13.59 -3.75 -2.30
C GLN A 127 12.60 -3.32 -1.20
N HIS A 128 11.36 -3.81 -1.22
CA HIS A 128 10.29 -3.43 -0.31
C HIS A 128 10.03 -1.90 -0.30
N LYS A 129 10.06 -1.28 -1.46
CA LYS A 129 9.98 0.17 -1.64
C LYS A 129 8.75 0.54 -2.47
N VAL A 130 8.06 1.62 -2.08
CA VAL A 130 7.04 2.25 -2.93
C VAL A 130 7.73 2.91 -4.10
N LEU A 131 7.34 2.54 -5.31
CA LEU A 131 7.81 3.16 -6.55
C LEU A 131 6.92 4.31 -6.96
N PHE A 132 5.61 4.10 -6.95
CA PHE A 132 4.64 5.07 -7.45
C PHE A 132 3.32 4.98 -6.67
N ALA A 133 2.66 6.11 -6.50
CA ALA A 133 1.35 6.22 -5.89
C ALA A 133 0.46 7.12 -6.74
N THR A 134 -0.73 6.66 -7.10
CA THR A 134 -1.64 7.44 -7.95
C THR A 134 -3.09 7.25 -7.53
N GLU A 135 -3.90 8.30 -7.73
CA GLU A 135 -5.33 8.21 -7.49
C GLU A 135 -6.04 7.30 -8.49
N GLY A 136 -7.05 6.59 -8.01
CA GLY A 136 -7.86 5.68 -8.81
C GLY A 136 -7.52 4.21 -8.61
N ARG A 137 -8.30 3.32 -9.28
CA ARG A 137 -8.18 1.86 -9.22
C ARG A 137 -8.58 1.19 -10.54
N LYS A 138 -8.54 1.93 -11.65
CA LYS A 138 -8.87 1.43 -12.97
C LYS A 138 -7.60 1.06 -13.73
N ALA A 139 -7.75 0.48 -14.92
CA ALA A 139 -6.63 0.08 -15.78
C ALA A 139 -5.64 1.21 -16.07
N GLU A 140 -6.12 2.45 -16.21
CA GLU A 140 -5.34 3.65 -16.50
C GLU A 140 -4.22 3.97 -15.48
N VAL A 141 -4.27 3.38 -14.27
CA VAL A 141 -3.21 3.57 -13.27
C VAL A 141 -1.91 2.90 -13.70
N PHE A 142 -1.99 1.85 -14.51
CA PHE A 142 -0.82 1.16 -15.05
C PHE A 142 -0.11 1.98 -16.15
N GLU A 143 -0.86 2.71 -16.97
CA GLU A 143 -0.31 3.61 -17.98
C GLU A 143 0.49 4.73 -17.30
N ARG A 144 -0.09 5.37 -16.27
CA ARG A 144 0.60 6.39 -15.47
C ARG A 144 1.82 5.86 -14.73
N PHE A 145 1.79 4.60 -14.29
CA PHE A 145 2.96 3.96 -13.69
C PHE A 145 4.05 3.70 -14.75
N ALA A 146 3.69 3.27 -15.95
CA ALA A 146 4.67 3.04 -17.01
C ALA A 146 5.39 4.33 -17.42
N ASP A 147 4.65 5.44 -17.54
CA ASP A 147 5.23 6.76 -17.82
C ASP A 147 6.23 7.14 -16.71
N ASP A 148 5.84 7.01 -15.44
CA ASP A 148 6.69 7.30 -14.28
C ASP A 148 7.91 6.35 -14.19
N LEU A 149 7.73 5.08 -14.53
CA LEU A 149 8.82 4.09 -14.58
C LEU A 149 9.91 4.52 -15.59
N GLU A 150 9.49 4.94 -16.79
CA GLU A 150 10.39 5.41 -17.84
C GLU A 150 11.09 6.73 -17.45
N GLU A 151 10.39 7.66 -16.80
CA GLU A 151 10.98 8.91 -16.31
C GLU A 151 12.11 8.66 -15.28
N HIS A 152 12.12 7.49 -14.62
CA HIS A 152 13.11 7.09 -13.62
C HIS A 152 14.06 5.97 -14.13
N ASN A 153 14.35 5.93 -15.43
CA ASN A 153 15.25 4.97 -16.09
C ASN A 153 14.78 3.49 -16.02
N GLY A 154 13.57 3.22 -15.59
CA GLY A 154 13.01 1.88 -15.63
C GLY A 154 12.51 1.52 -17.00
N CYS A 155 12.39 0.23 -17.28
CA CYS A 155 11.84 -0.29 -18.52
C CYS A 155 10.76 -1.32 -18.22
N GLY A 156 9.57 -1.14 -18.80
CA GLY A 156 8.48 -2.08 -18.61
C GLY A 156 8.88 -3.52 -18.98
N GLU A 157 9.71 -3.70 -20.01
CA GLU A 157 10.20 -5.02 -20.46
C GLU A 157 11.05 -5.74 -19.39
N ASN A 158 11.62 -5.02 -18.44
CA ASN A 158 12.38 -5.61 -17.32
C ASN A 158 11.47 -6.18 -16.23
N ILE A 159 10.18 -5.78 -16.19
CA ILE A 159 9.22 -6.29 -15.22
C ILE A 159 8.83 -7.72 -15.59
N LYS A 160 9.26 -8.68 -14.79
CA LYS A 160 9.00 -10.12 -15.00
C LYS A 160 7.71 -10.59 -14.34
N ASN A 161 7.44 -10.08 -13.15
CA ASN A 161 6.31 -10.52 -12.34
C ASN A 161 5.51 -9.32 -11.82
N VAL A 162 4.18 -9.46 -11.83
CA VAL A 162 3.26 -8.50 -11.22
C VAL A 162 2.38 -9.25 -10.22
N CYS A 163 2.56 -8.98 -8.93
CA CYS A 163 1.72 -9.50 -7.86
C CYS A 163 0.60 -8.50 -7.54
N MET A 164 -0.64 -8.92 -7.61
CA MET A 164 -1.81 -8.07 -7.40
C MET A 164 -3.00 -8.84 -6.84
N ASP A 165 -4.08 -8.12 -6.52
CA ASP A 165 -5.37 -8.74 -6.26
C ASP A 165 -6.02 -9.29 -7.56
N MET A 166 -7.14 -10.02 -7.43
CA MET A 166 -7.87 -10.56 -8.58
C MET A 166 -8.81 -9.55 -9.27
N SER A 167 -8.56 -8.24 -9.11
CA SER A 167 -9.33 -7.17 -9.75
C SER A 167 -9.26 -7.27 -11.27
N LYS A 168 -10.42 -7.24 -11.94
CA LYS A 168 -10.47 -7.27 -13.42
C LYS A 168 -9.83 -6.03 -14.04
N SER A 169 -9.94 -4.88 -13.39
CA SER A 169 -9.32 -3.63 -13.88
C SER A 169 -7.80 -3.70 -13.81
N PHE A 170 -7.25 -4.25 -12.74
CA PHE A 170 -5.80 -4.42 -12.62
C PHE A 170 -5.26 -5.45 -13.60
N GLN A 171 -5.96 -6.59 -13.77
CA GLN A 171 -5.59 -7.58 -14.77
C GLN A 171 -5.59 -6.99 -16.20
N ALA A 172 -6.60 -6.18 -16.54
CA ALA A 172 -6.66 -5.51 -17.84
C ALA A 172 -5.54 -4.46 -17.98
N GLY A 173 -5.28 -3.67 -16.96
CA GLY A 173 -4.19 -2.69 -16.95
C GLY A 173 -2.83 -3.36 -17.14
N ALA A 174 -2.51 -4.37 -16.34
CA ALA A 174 -1.26 -5.11 -16.45
C ALA A 174 -1.11 -5.79 -17.82
N ALA A 175 -2.16 -6.44 -18.33
CA ALA A 175 -2.11 -7.11 -19.64
C ALA A 175 -1.89 -6.13 -20.82
N ASN A 176 -2.40 -4.90 -20.71
CA ASN A 176 -2.22 -3.88 -21.73
C ASN A 176 -0.84 -3.20 -21.67
N THR A 177 -0.36 -2.92 -20.48
CA THR A 177 0.84 -2.10 -20.24
C THR A 177 2.11 -2.95 -20.09
N LEU A 178 1.99 -4.14 -19.48
CA LEU A 178 3.08 -5.07 -19.19
C LEU A 178 2.75 -6.48 -19.73
N PRO A 179 2.50 -6.66 -21.03
CA PRO A 179 1.95 -7.90 -21.61
C PRO A 179 2.88 -9.11 -21.49
N TRP A 180 4.15 -8.90 -21.26
CA TRP A 180 5.18 -9.94 -21.06
C TRP A 180 5.34 -10.37 -19.59
N ALA A 181 4.83 -9.58 -18.65
CA ALA A 181 4.97 -9.89 -17.24
C ALA A 181 4.01 -11.01 -16.81
N GLU A 182 4.49 -11.93 -15.98
CA GLU A 182 3.65 -12.95 -15.39
C GLU A 182 2.82 -12.36 -14.23
N ILE A 183 1.49 -12.48 -14.35
CA ILE A 183 0.58 -12.04 -13.29
C ILE A 183 0.48 -13.14 -12.24
N SER A 184 0.75 -12.81 -10.99
CA SER A 184 0.49 -13.63 -9.81
C SER A 184 -0.56 -12.98 -8.92
N PHE A 185 -1.37 -13.82 -8.25
CA PHE A 185 -2.37 -13.33 -7.29
C PHE A 185 -1.91 -13.60 -5.87
N ASP A 186 -2.01 -12.56 -5.06
CA ASP A 186 -1.62 -12.63 -3.66
C ASP A 186 -2.50 -13.61 -2.87
N GLU A 187 -1.84 -14.52 -2.16
CA GLU A 187 -2.48 -15.51 -1.29
C GLU A 187 -3.44 -14.87 -0.29
N PHE A 188 -3.05 -13.75 0.31
CA PHE A 188 -3.86 -13.06 1.30
C PHE A 188 -5.25 -12.70 0.77
N HIS A 189 -5.33 -12.16 -0.44
CA HIS A 189 -6.61 -11.82 -1.08
C HIS A 189 -7.44 -13.06 -1.41
N VAL A 190 -6.81 -14.18 -1.80
CA VAL A 190 -7.50 -15.47 -2.00
C VAL A 190 -8.11 -15.95 -0.69
N ILE A 191 -7.34 -15.93 0.39
CA ILE A 191 -7.80 -16.35 1.73
C ILE A 191 -8.85 -15.38 2.29
N GLN A 192 -8.72 -14.08 2.05
CA GLN A 192 -9.73 -13.09 2.42
C GLN A 192 -11.07 -13.39 1.72
N MET A 193 -11.05 -13.65 0.41
CA MET A 193 -12.27 -13.99 -0.34
C MET A 193 -12.95 -15.24 0.20
N VAL A 194 -12.20 -16.31 0.50
CA VAL A 194 -12.82 -17.53 1.06
C VAL A 194 -13.34 -17.30 2.48
N ASN A 195 -12.72 -16.44 3.27
CA ASN A 195 -13.24 -16.03 4.58
C ASN A 195 -14.60 -15.33 4.45
N GLU A 196 -14.76 -14.45 3.45
CA GLU A 196 -16.05 -13.81 3.17
C GLU A 196 -17.12 -14.84 2.80
N VAL A 197 -16.77 -15.80 1.95
CA VAL A 197 -17.68 -16.89 1.56
C VAL A 197 -18.09 -17.72 2.77
N VAL A 198 -17.16 -18.11 3.64
CA VAL A 198 -17.47 -18.85 4.89
C VAL A 198 -18.41 -18.03 5.78
N ASN A 199 -18.16 -16.73 5.91
CA ASN A 199 -19.02 -15.87 6.72
C ASN A 199 -20.41 -15.67 6.09
N GLU A 200 -20.52 -15.62 4.76
CA GLU A 200 -21.81 -15.57 4.06
C GLU A 200 -22.62 -16.84 4.35
N VAL A 201 -22.00 -18.03 4.20
CA VAL A 201 -22.65 -19.32 4.53
C VAL A 201 -23.14 -19.33 5.98
N ARG A 202 -22.28 -18.91 6.92
CA ARG A 202 -22.62 -18.80 8.34
C ARG A 202 -23.81 -17.86 8.60
N ARG A 203 -23.81 -16.68 7.96
CA ARG A 203 -24.91 -15.70 8.12
C ARG A 203 -26.25 -16.21 7.62
N VAL A 204 -26.25 -17.08 6.64
CA VAL A 204 -27.46 -17.75 6.16
C VAL A 204 -27.87 -18.83 7.13
N GLU A 205 -26.96 -19.71 7.52
CA GLU A 205 -27.26 -20.91 8.32
C GLU A 205 -27.58 -20.61 9.79
N VAL A 206 -27.03 -19.53 10.37
CA VAL A 206 -27.33 -19.11 11.75
C VAL A 206 -28.81 -18.80 11.99
N LYS A 207 -29.58 -18.55 10.95
CA LYS A 207 -31.02 -18.30 11.05
C LYS A 207 -31.82 -19.54 11.41
N THR A 208 -31.29 -20.72 11.07
CA THR A 208 -31.90 -22.04 11.35
C THR A 208 -31.15 -22.84 12.40
N GLU A 209 -29.87 -22.49 12.63
CA GLU A 209 -28.96 -23.18 13.54
C GLU A 209 -28.41 -22.21 14.58
N PRO A 210 -29.10 -22.01 15.71
CA PRO A 210 -28.71 -21.05 16.76
C PRO A 210 -27.34 -21.31 17.38
N ASP A 211 -26.84 -22.54 17.35
CA ASP A 211 -25.52 -22.92 17.84
C ASP A 211 -24.37 -22.16 17.13
N LEU A 212 -24.63 -21.60 15.95
CA LEU A 212 -23.71 -20.74 15.22
C LEU A 212 -23.62 -19.29 15.76
N ILE A 213 -24.45 -18.93 16.73
CA ILE A 213 -24.40 -17.59 17.36
C ILE A 213 -23.04 -17.42 18.07
N GLY A 214 -22.38 -16.29 17.82
CA GLY A 214 -21.06 -15.99 18.40
C GLY A 214 -19.87 -16.75 17.79
N SER A 215 -20.10 -17.66 16.83
CA SER A 215 -19.04 -18.50 16.22
C SER A 215 -18.21 -17.80 15.13
N ARG A 216 -18.55 -16.55 14.74
CA ARG A 216 -17.91 -15.87 13.61
C ARG A 216 -16.38 -15.98 13.63
N TRP A 217 -15.76 -15.61 14.73
CA TRP A 217 -14.31 -15.57 14.85
C TRP A 217 -13.66 -16.96 14.97
N GLY A 218 -14.39 -17.97 15.41
CA GLY A 218 -13.94 -19.35 15.35
C GLY A 218 -13.78 -19.85 13.91
N TYR A 219 -14.65 -19.44 12.99
CA TYR A 219 -14.57 -19.80 11.58
C TYR A 219 -13.62 -18.93 10.74
N LEU A 220 -13.39 -17.67 11.12
CA LEU A 220 -12.60 -16.73 10.31
C LEU A 220 -11.14 -16.60 10.74
N LYS A 221 -10.84 -16.74 12.04
CA LYS A 221 -9.46 -16.70 12.52
C LYS A 221 -8.72 -18.01 12.18
N ASP A 222 -7.41 -17.92 12.18
CA ASP A 222 -6.54 -19.08 12.24
C ASP A 222 -6.75 -19.82 13.57
N ALA A 223 -6.71 -21.14 13.51
CA ALA A 223 -6.93 -21.99 14.70
C ALA A 223 -5.86 -21.77 15.79
N SER A 224 -4.63 -21.42 15.40
CA SER A 224 -3.56 -21.06 16.33
C SER A 224 -3.88 -19.82 17.19
N ASN A 225 -4.78 -18.98 16.71
CA ASN A 225 -5.21 -17.75 17.36
C ASN A 225 -6.56 -17.87 18.11
N TRP A 226 -7.06 -19.09 18.28
CA TRP A 226 -8.31 -19.31 19.02
C TRP A 226 -8.12 -19.15 20.53
N THR A 227 -9.10 -18.53 21.16
CA THR A 227 -9.24 -18.57 22.62
C THR A 227 -9.78 -19.94 23.05
N GLU A 228 -9.58 -20.31 24.32
CA GLU A 228 -10.13 -21.56 24.89
C GLU A 228 -11.65 -21.70 24.66
N LYS A 229 -12.40 -20.60 24.83
CA LYS A 229 -13.83 -20.57 24.52
C LYS A 229 -14.11 -20.91 23.04
N GLN A 230 -13.30 -20.39 22.11
CA GLN A 230 -13.46 -20.70 20.69
C GLN A 230 -13.09 -22.15 20.39
N ILE A 231 -12.05 -22.69 21.00
CA ILE A 231 -11.68 -24.10 20.84
C ILE A 231 -12.86 -25.00 21.23
N ASN A 232 -13.45 -24.80 22.40
CA ASN A 232 -14.59 -25.58 22.89
C ASN A 232 -15.82 -25.45 21.98
N GLN A 233 -16.13 -24.22 21.53
CA GLN A 233 -17.23 -23.98 20.61
C GLN A 233 -16.99 -24.68 19.25
N MET A 234 -15.82 -24.53 18.66
CA MET A 234 -15.49 -25.14 17.36
C MET A 234 -15.44 -26.66 17.44
N TYR A 235 -14.99 -27.23 18.57
CA TYR A 235 -15.06 -28.67 18.82
C TYR A 235 -16.51 -29.20 18.76
N THR A 236 -17.45 -28.49 19.40
CA THR A 236 -18.87 -28.83 19.35
C THR A 236 -19.43 -28.72 17.93
N LEU A 237 -19.19 -27.55 17.26
CA LEU A 237 -19.70 -27.30 15.93
C LEU A 237 -19.11 -28.24 14.86
N SER A 238 -17.87 -28.72 15.05
CA SER A 238 -17.24 -29.67 14.12
C SER A 238 -17.94 -31.02 14.03
N ARG A 239 -18.67 -31.39 15.07
CA ARG A 239 -19.46 -32.66 15.14
C ARG A 239 -20.85 -32.54 14.52
N MET A 240 -21.29 -31.29 14.24
CA MET A 240 -22.58 -31.00 13.63
C MET A 240 -22.48 -31.06 12.10
N ARG A 241 -23.55 -31.47 11.41
CA ARG A 241 -23.60 -31.53 9.94
C ARG A 241 -23.91 -30.15 9.33
N LEU A 242 -23.12 -29.13 9.67
CA LEU A 242 -23.33 -27.75 9.25
C LEU A 242 -22.68 -27.46 7.87
N LYS A 243 -23.36 -26.67 7.05
CA LYS A 243 -22.80 -26.13 5.80
C LYS A 243 -21.63 -25.20 6.07
N THR A 244 -21.71 -24.40 7.16
CA THR A 244 -20.64 -23.50 7.62
C THR A 244 -19.38 -24.29 7.97
N THR A 245 -19.49 -25.39 8.72
CA THR A 245 -18.35 -26.25 9.03
C THR A 245 -17.75 -26.86 7.76
N LYS A 246 -18.59 -27.24 6.79
CA LYS A 246 -18.11 -27.74 5.50
C LYS A 246 -17.37 -26.68 4.69
N ALA A 247 -17.86 -25.45 4.67
CA ALA A 247 -17.20 -24.32 4.02
C ALA A 247 -15.86 -24.00 4.70
N TRP A 248 -15.82 -24.04 6.01
CA TRP A 248 -14.60 -23.84 6.79
C TRP A 248 -13.54 -24.91 6.51
N GLN A 249 -13.92 -26.19 6.45
CA GLN A 249 -13.00 -27.26 6.07
C GLN A 249 -12.36 -27.03 4.70
N LEU A 250 -13.15 -26.56 3.73
CA LEU A 250 -12.65 -26.21 2.39
C LEU A 250 -11.70 -25.01 2.45
N LYS A 251 -11.99 -24.01 3.28
CA LYS A 251 -11.11 -22.87 3.52
C LYS A 251 -9.77 -23.31 4.13
N GLU A 252 -9.80 -24.09 5.19
CA GLU A 252 -8.56 -24.56 5.84
C GLU A 252 -7.71 -25.44 4.89
N SER A 253 -8.37 -26.33 4.12
CA SER A 253 -7.64 -27.12 3.12
C SER A 253 -7.03 -26.25 2.00
N LEU A 254 -7.68 -25.14 1.60
CA LEU A 254 -7.09 -24.21 0.65
C LEU A 254 -5.89 -23.49 1.25
N ARG A 255 -5.99 -23.02 2.51
CA ARG A 255 -4.89 -22.42 3.24
C ARG A 255 -3.69 -23.37 3.37
N GLU A 256 -3.96 -24.62 3.72
CA GLU A 256 -2.92 -25.66 3.83
C GLU A 256 -2.16 -25.84 2.51
N ILE A 257 -2.86 -25.76 1.35
CA ILE A 257 -2.20 -25.84 0.04
C ILE A 257 -1.19 -24.70 -0.12
N PHE A 258 -1.56 -23.45 0.19
CA PHE A 258 -0.63 -22.32 0.11
C PHE A 258 0.57 -22.48 1.04
N GLN A 259 0.37 -23.04 2.24
CA GLN A 259 1.43 -23.20 3.24
C GLN A 259 2.38 -24.38 2.97
N THR A 260 1.90 -25.43 2.29
CA THR A 260 2.63 -26.70 2.19
C THR A 260 3.07 -27.08 0.78
N ALA A 261 2.49 -26.48 -0.26
CA ALA A 261 2.87 -26.80 -1.62
C ALA A 261 4.22 -26.16 -1.98
N HIS A 262 5.14 -26.98 -2.46
CA HIS A 262 6.44 -26.54 -2.96
C HIS A 262 6.43 -26.46 -4.49
N GLY A 263 6.24 -25.24 -5.02
CA GLY A 263 6.23 -24.97 -6.45
C GLY A 263 4.92 -25.34 -7.16
N ARG A 264 4.83 -24.90 -8.40
CA ARG A 264 3.63 -24.95 -9.24
C ARG A 264 3.04 -26.36 -9.43
N GLN A 265 3.89 -27.36 -9.70
CA GLN A 265 3.41 -28.71 -10.00
C GLN A 265 2.65 -29.33 -8.82
N GLN A 266 3.23 -29.25 -7.62
CA GLN A 266 2.58 -29.75 -6.42
C GLN A 266 1.31 -28.98 -6.09
N ALA A 267 1.36 -27.65 -6.17
CA ALA A 267 0.21 -26.77 -5.99
C ALA A 267 -0.93 -27.13 -6.95
N GLU A 268 -0.63 -27.37 -8.22
CA GLU A 268 -1.62 -27.71 -9.23
C GLU A 268 -2.33 -29.04 -8.91
N VAL A 269 -1.59 -30.07 -8.49
CA VAL A 269 -2.16 -31.34 -8.09
C VAL A 269 -3.09 -31.19 -6.88
N LEU A 270 -2.66 -30.43 -5.87
CA LEU A 270 -3.44 -30.21 -4.64
C LEU A 270 -4.68 -29.35 -4.92
N LEU A 271 -4.52 -28.26 -5.69
CA LEU A 271 -5.63 -27.39 -6.10
C LEU A 271 -6.66 -28.11 -6.95
N ASN A 272 -6.27 -29.04 -7.84
CA ASN A 272 -7.21 -29.86 -8.61
C ASN A 272 -8.04 -30.78 -7.71
N LYS A 273 -7.43 -31.40 -6.68
CA LYS A 273 -8.13 -32.17 -5.67
C LYS A 273 -9.11 -31.31 -4.88
N TRP A 274 -8.65 -30.14 -4.43
CA TRP A 274 -9.47 -29.17 -3.71
C TRP A 274 -10.65 -28.69 -4.54
N TYR A 275 -10.42 -28.29 -5.79
CA TYR A 275 -11.46 -27.84 -6.72
C TYR A 275 -12.52 -28.91 -6.94
N SER A 276 -12.10 -30.17 -7.17
CA SER A 276 -13.00 -31.31 -7.32
C SER A 276 -13.85 -31.53 -6.06
N TRP A 277 -13.28 -31.35 -4.87
CA TRP A 277 -14.02 -31.43 -3.60
C TRP A 277 -14.98 -30.27 -3.43
N ALA A 278 -14.56 -29.05 -3.68
CA ALA A 278 -15.37 -27.84 -3.59
C ALA A 278 -16.57 -27.87 -4.55
N ARG A 279 -16.39 -28.34 -5.78
CA ARG A 279 -17.50 -28.49 -6.73
C ARG A 279 -18.55 -29.52 -6.32
N ARG A 280 -18.16 -30.56 -5.60
CA ARG A 280 -19.06 -31.61 -5.11
C ARG A 280 -19.67 -31.30 -3.74
N CYS A 281 -19.20 -30.25 -3.05
CA CYS A 281 -19.80 -29.83 -1.79
C CYS A 281 -21.23 -29.30 -2.03
N ARG A 282 -22.12 -29.52 -1.05
CA ARG A 282 -23.52 -29.06 -1.12
C ARG A 282 -23.70 -27.62 -0.62
N VAL A 283 -22.68 -26.75 -0.82
CA VAL A 283 -22.66 -25.36 -0.40
C VAL A 283 -22.55 -24.48 -1.65
N PRO A 284 -23.63 -23.86 -2.11
CA PRO A 284 -23.64 -23.09 -3.38
C PRO A 284 -22.59 -21.99 -3.45
N GLN A 285 -22.37 -21.26 -2.35
CA GLN A 285 -21.39 -20.18 -2.27
C GLN A 285 -19.96 -20.70 -2.50
N MET A 286 -19.61 -21.85 -1.91
CA MET A 286 -18.30 -22.48 -2.12
C MET A 286 -18.11 -22.98 -3.55
N LYS A 287 -19.18 -23.48 -4.20
CA LYS A 287 -19.11 -23.83 -5.63
C LYS A 287 -18.82 -22.62 -6.50
N LYS A 288 -19.49 -21.49 -6.24
CA LYS A 288 -19.25 -20.22 -6.95
C LYS A 288 -17.81 -19.74 -6.74
N PHE A 289 -17.31 -19.83 -5.51
CA PHE A 289 -15.93 -19.48 -5.19
C PHE A 289 -14.93 -20.39 -5.92
N ALA A 290 -15.17 -21.69 -5.96
CA ALA A 290 -14.32 -22.64 -6.70
C ALA A 290 -14.23 -22.29 -8.20
N GLU A 291 -15.32 -21.84 -8.83
CA GLU A 291 -15.29 -21.36 -10.22
C GLU A 291 -14.48 -20.06 -10.35
N THR A 292 -14.50 -19.19 -9.34
CA THR A 292 -13.62 -18.00 -9.31
C THR A 292 -12.15 -18.42 -9.25
N ILE A 293 -11.77 -19.35 -8.39
CA ILE A 293 -10.42 -19.91 -8.32
C ILE A 293 -10.02 -20.52 -9.68
N LYS A 294 -10.92 -21.27 -10.32
CA LYS A 294 -10.62 -21.88 -11.64
C LYS A 294 -10.42 -20.83 -12.73
N ARG A 295 -11.14 -19.72 -12.69
CA ARG A 295 -10.96 -18.61 -13.63
C ARG A 295 -9.60 -17.94 -13.49
N HIS A 296 -9.07 -17.86 -12.28
CA HIS A 296 -7.79 -17.22 -11.96
C HIS A 296 -6.66 -18.23 -11.77
N TRP A 297 -6.82 -19.44 -12.31
CA TRP A 297 -5.97 -20.61 -12.05
C TRP A 297 -4.49 -20.36 -12.29
N ASN A 298 -4.15 -19.79 -13.46
CA ASN A 298 -2.75 -19.55 -13.83
C ASN A 298 -2.08 -18.53 -12.90
N GLY A 299 -2.75 -17.41 -12.61
CA GLY A 299 -2.19 -16.41 -11.70
C GLY A 299 -2.04 -16.90 -10.26
N ILE A 300 -2.93 -17.80 -9.80
CA ILE A 300 -2.77 -18.48 -8.51
C ILE A 300 -1.58 -19.45 -8.55
N LEU A 301 -1.40 -20.19 -9.64
CA LEU A 301 -0.24 -21.09 -9.78
C LEU A 301 1.07 -20.33 -9.93
N ASN A 302 1.09 -19.15 -10.58
CA ASN A 302 2.26 -18.32 -10.72
C ASN A 302 2.77 -17.81 -9.36
N SER A 303 1.90 -17.63 -8.35
CA SER A 303 2.34 -17.24 -7.01
C SER A 303 3.22 -18.31 -6.33
N PHE A 304 3.04 -19.58 -6.67
CA PHE A 304 3.89 -20.67 -6.16
C PHE A 304 5.25 -20.77 -6.87
N ASP A 305 5.36 -20.26 -8.10
CA ASP A 305 6.62 -20.21 -8.83
C ASP A 305 7.44 -18.99 -8.41
N SER A 306 6.81 -17.83 -8.36
CA SER A 306 7.47 -16.57 -8.01
C SER A 306 7.83 -16.48 -6.53
N GLY A 307 7.06 -17.11 -5.65
CA GLY A 307 7.17 -16.94 -4.19
C GLY A 307 6.87 -15.51 -3.72
N LEU A 308 6.38 -14.65 -4.61
CA LEU A 308 6.09 -13.25 -4.32
C LEU A 308 4.78 -13.14 -3.54
N THR A 309 4.81 -12.33 -2.50
CA THR A 309 3.63 -11.97 -1.72
C THR A 309 3.56 -10.46 -1.54
N ASN A 310 2.36 -9.93 -1.44
CA ASN A 310 2.14 -8.52 -1.08
C ASN A 310 2.26 -8.24 0.43
N GLY A 311 2.85 -9.14 1.21
CA GLY A 311 2.97 -8.97 2.66
C GLY A 311 3.73 -7.71 3.07
N SER A 312 4.78 -7.32 2.31
CA SER A 312 5.48 -6.05 2.51
C SER A 312 4.59 -4.84 2.16
N VAL A 313 3.74 -4.97 1.14
CA VAL A 313 2.78 -3.95 0.70
C VAL A 313 1.74 -3.70 1.78
N GLU A 314 1.25 -4.74 2.45
CA GLU A 314 0.33 -4.61 3.59
C GLU A 314 0.96 -3.85 4.76
N GLY A 315 2.25 -4.11 5.03
CA GLY A 315 3.03 -3.35 6.02
C GLY A 315 3.05 -1.86 5.69
N ILE A 316 3.34 -1.51 4.44
CA ILE A 316 3.36 -0.12 3.96
C ILE A 316 1.95 0.49 3.97
N ASN A 317 0.93 -0.24 3.50
CA ASN A 317 -0.45 0.21 3.59
C ASN A 317 -0.87 0.49 5.05
N SER A 318 -0.44 -0.33 6.00
CA SER A 318 -0.65 -0.09 7.43
C SER A 318 0.02 1.19 7.90
N ILE A 319 1.24 1.50 7.45
CA ILE A 319 1.95 2.75 7.74
C ILE A 319 1.19 3.94 7.15
N ILE A 320 0.76 3.85 5.89
CA ILE A 320 -0.03 4.90 5.23
C ILE A 320 -1.36 5.13 5.97
N GLN A 321 -2.08 4.08 6.35
CA GLN A 321 -3.32 4.20 7.11
C GLN A 321 -3.07 4.75 8.53
N ALA A 322 -1.99 4.36 9.19
CA ALA A 322 -1.60 4.92 10.48
C ALA A 322 -1.22 6.40 10.37
N ALA A 323 -0.48 6.79 9.34
CA ALA A 323 -0.16 8.19 9.05
C ALA A 323 -1.43 9.01 8.82
N LYS A 324 -2.38 8.50 8.01
CA LYS A 324 -3.70 9.12 7.80
C LYS A 324 -4.50 9.23 9.10
N ALA A 325 -4.54 8.17 9.91
CA ALA A 325 -5.25 8.19 11.19
C ALA A 325 -4.65 9.21 12.17
N ARG A 326 -3.33 9.40 12.13
CA ARG A 326 -2.62 10.43 12.92
C ARG A 326 -2.82 11.83 12.36
N ALA A 327 -2.96 11.96 11.06
CA ALA A 327 -3.12 13.24 10.35
C ALA A 327 -4.49 13.89 10.57
N ARG A 328 -5.30 13.44 11.55
CA ARG A 328 -6.65 13.92 11.90
C ARG A 328 -6.88 15.36 11.46
N GLY A 329 -7.57 15.56 10.34
CA GLY A 329 -7.84 16.89 9.76
C GLY A 329 -8.02 16.91 8.25
N TYR A 330 -8.06 15.77 7.60
CA TYR A 330 -8.46 15.64 6.20
C TYR A 330 -9.92 15.24 6.08
#